data_cbe5cf034a998d70001925f25439ff16
#
_entry.id   cbe5cf034a998d70001925f25439ff16
#
_cell.length_a   1.000
_cell.length_b   1.000
_cell.length_c   1.000
_cell.angle_alpha   90.00
_cell.angle_beta   90.00
_cell.angle_gamma   90.00
#
_symmetry.space_group_name_H-M   'P 1'
#
loop_
_entity.id
_entity.type
_entity.pdbx_description
1 polymer ?
#
loop_
_entity_poly.entity_id
_entity_poly.type
_entity_poly.pdbx_seq_one_letter_code
_entity_poly.pdbx_strand_id
1 'polypeptide(L)'
;PRQGDAWRLWPTYNFAVAVDDYRLGVTHVLRGKDHLNNTLCQQWVYRHLDWEEPQFIHYGLVSIPDALLKTTAICEGIASGDYIGWDDPQLATLVALRRRGYQPQAIMDYWVTAGVKESDITLSWQNLEAANRVLVEPEAKRLFWVPEPVELILDASQPLEKHAPFHPDRAEMGERRETVKPGATIVLPAADVAQLTEGDLL
;
A
#
# COMPACT_ATOMS: atom_id res chain seq x y z
N PRO A 1 10.37 13.19 -33.68
CA PRO A 1 8.92 13.08 -33.50
C PRO A 1 8.37 11.80 -34.14
N ARG A 2 7.30 11.21 -33.61
CA ARG A 2 6.68 9.99 -34.17
C ARG A 2 6.08 10.20 -35.56
N GLN A 3 5.82 11.44 -35.95
CA GLN A 3 5.23 11.84 -37.22
C GLN A 3 6.32 12.23 -38.27
N GLY A 4 7.62 12.06 -37.96
CA GLY A 4 8.71 12.46 -38.84
C GLY A 4 8.65 13.94 -39.18
N ASP A 5 8.82 14.27 -40.46
CA ASP A 5 8.84 15.66 -40.97
C ASP A 5 7.49 16.17 -41.48
N ALA A 6 6.38 15.47 -41.14
CA ALA A 6 5.03 15.84 -41.57
C ALA A 6 4.63 17.24 -41.06
N TRP A 7 5.17 17.69 -39.94
CA TRP A 7 4.86 18.94 -39.31
C TRP A 7 6.14 19.69 -38.93
N ARG A 8 6.20 20.99 -39.24
CA ARG A 8 7.35 21.85 -38.91
C ARG A 8 7.24 22.51 -37.55
N LEU A 9 6.02 22.65 -37.05
CA LEU A 9 5.72 23.29 -35.77
C LEU A 9 4.99 22.32 -34.87
N TRP A 10 5.46 22.18 -33.64
CA TRP A 10 4.87 21.29 -32.62
C TRP A 10 4.48 22.13 -31.40
N PRO A 11 3.24 22.01 -30.91
CA PRO A 11 2.86 22.66 -29.67
C PRO A 11 3.65 22.04 -28.51
N THR A 12 4.07 22.90 -27.59
CA THR A 12 4.63 22.44 -26.32
C THR A 12 3.50 22.04 -25.35
N TYR A 13 3.87 21.38 -24.26
CA TYR A 13 2.95 20.86 -23.25
C TYR A 13 1.85 21.85 -22.86
N ASN A 14 2.21 23.09 -22.47
CA ASN A 14 1.25 24.06 -21.96
C ASN A 14 0.17 24.47 -22.99
N PHE A 15 0.56 24.64 -24.25
CA PHE A 15 -0.39 24.96 -25.28
C PHE A 15 -1.28 23.76 -25.65
N ALA A 16 -0.68 22.59 -25.82
CA ALA A 16 -1.41 21.38 -26.17
C ALA A 16 -2.47 21.04 -25.10
N VAL A 17 -2.06 21.03 -23.83
CA VAL A 17 -2.96 20.69 -22.71
C VAL A 17 -4.07 21.72 -22.56
N ALA A 18 -3.79 23.03 -22.67
CA ALA A 18 -4.84 24.04 -22.57
C ALA A 18 -5.92 23.89 -23.65
N VAL A 19 -5.51 23.54 -24.88
CA VAL A 19 -6.45 23.28 -25.99
C VAL A 19 -7.25 22.01 -25.77
N ASP A 20 -6.59 20.95 -25.34
CA ASP A 20 -7.25 19.65 -25.11
C ASP A 20 -8.22 19.74 -23.93
N ASP A 21 -7.83 20.33 -22.80
CA ASP A 21 -8.67 20.52 -21.62
C ASP A 21 -9.93 21.34 -21.96
N TYR A 22 -9.77 22.44 -22.72
CA TYR A 22 -10.90 23.24 -23.18
C TYR A 22 -11.84 22.42 -24.07
N ARG A 23 -11.30 21.70 -25.07
CA ARG A 23 -12.11 20.91 -26.03
C ARG A 23 -12.82 19.73 -25.37
N LEU A 24 -12.22 19.15 -24.34
CA LEU A 24 -12.80 18.06 -23.55
C LEU A 24 -13.78 18.54 -22.49
N GLY A 25 -13.91 19.86 -22.27
CA GLY A 25 -14.79 20.43 -21.26
C GLY A 25 -14.31 20.13 -19.84
N VAL A 26 -12.99 20.09 -19.62
CA VAL A 26 -12.42 19.87 -18.29
C VAL A 26 -12.77 21.05 -17.39
N THR A 27 -13.43 20.77 -16.27
CA THR A 27 -13.85 21.78 -15.29
C THR A 27 -12.86 21.94 -14.14
N HIS A 28 -12.12 20.89 -13.80
CA HIS A 28 -11.18 20.85 -12.69
C HIS A 28 -9.90 20.15 -13.11
N VAL A 29 -8.74 20.76 -12.82
CA VAL A 29 -7.41 20.22 -13.05
C VAL A 29 -6.72 20.00 -11.71
N LEU A 30 -6.57 18.72 -11.29
CA LEU A 30 -5.85 18.33 -10.08
C LEU A 30 -4.46 17.86 -10.47
N ARG A 31 -3.41 18.53 -9.97
CA ARG A 31 -2.03 18.17 -10.31
C ARG A 31 -1.03 18.58 -9.22
N GLY A 32 0.18 18.07 -9.29
CA GLY A 32 1.24 18.44 -8.37
C GLY A 32 1.60 19.92 -8.42
N LYS A 33 2.05 20.48 -7.29
CA LYS A 33 2.50 21.88 -7.18
C LYS A 33 3.70 22.25 -8.05
N ASP A 34 4.44 21.26 -8.54
CA ASP A 34 5.51 21.41 -9.52
C ASP A 34 5.00 21.96 -10.86
N HIS A 35 3.69 21.85 -11.11
CA HIS A 35 3.01 22.42 -12.27
C HIS A 35 2.47 23.86 -12.09
N LEU A 36 2.75 24.57 -11.01
CA LEU A 36 2.28 25.93 -10.78
C LEU A 36 2.64 26.89 -11.94
N ASN A 37 3.90 26.85 -12.40
CA ASN A 37 4.33 27.64 -13.55
C ASN A 37 3.58 27.27 -14.85
N ASN A 38 3.28 25.99 -15.03
CA ASN A 38 2.51 25.50 -16.17
C ASN A 38 1.07 26.04 -16.12
N THR A 39 0.48 26.13 -14.93
CA THR A 39 -0.83 26.76 -14.75
C THR A 39 -0.84 28.20 -15.24
N LEU A 40 0.13 29.00 -14.82
CA LEU A 40 0.23 30.38 -15.27
C LEU A 40 0.33 30.51 -16.82
N CYS A 41 1.15 29.65 -17.44
CA CYS A 41 1.25 29.60 -18.90
C CYS A 41 -0.07 29.22 -19.57
N GLN A 42 -0.79 28.24 -19.04
CA GLN A 42 -2.07 27.78 -19.59
C GLN A 42 -3.16 28.83 -19.39
N GLN A 43 -3.20 29.52 -18.25
CA GLN A 43 -4.13 30.65 -18.03
C GLN A 43 -3.95 31.77 -19.05
N TRP A 44 -2.71 32.06 -19.48
CA TRP A 44 -2.48 33.02 -20.58
C TRP A 44 -3.10 32.54 -21.88
N VAL A 45 -3.07 31.25 -22.21
CA VAL A 45 -3.73 30.71 -23.42
C VAL A 45 -5.24 30.92 -23.33
N TYR A 46 -5.85 30.55 -22.19
CA TYR A 46 -7.30 30.72 -21.96
C TYR A 46 -7.71 32.19 -22.14
N ARG A 47 -6.98 33.13 -21.52
CA ARG A 47 -7.27 34.57 -21.62
C ARG A 47 -7.14 35.13 -23.02
N HIS A 48 -6.13 34.70 -23.79
CA HIS A 48 -5.93 35.14 -25.15
C HIS A 48 -6.96 34.62 -26.14
N LEU A 49 -7.60 33.50 -25.81
CA LEU A 49 -8.61 32.88 -26.65
C LEU A 49 -10.04 33.16 -26.16
N ASP A 50 -10.19 33.97 -25.11
CA ASP A 50 -11.47 34.26 -24.44
C ASP A 50 -12.20 32.97 -24.02
N TRP A 51 -11.43 31.99 -23.53
CA TRP A 51 -11.96 30.71 -23.03
C TRP A 51 -12.17 30.77 -21.54
N GLU A 52 -13.18 30.04 -21.04
CA GLU A 52 -13.40 29.80 -19.60
C GLU A 52 -12.30 28.92 -19.04
N GLU A 53 -11.65 29.42 -17.96
CA GLU A 53 -10.58 28.69 -17.29
C GLU A 53 -11.15 27.56 -16.41
N PRO A 54 -10.54 26.35 -16.40
CA PRO A 54 -10.88 25.33 -15.41
C PRO A 54 -10.37 25.75 -14.02
N GLN A 55 -10.95 25.16 -12.97
CA GLN A 55 -10.43 25.33 -11.63
C GLN A 55 -9.15 24.51 -11.46
N PHE A 56 -8.03 25.18 -11.18
CA PHE A 56 -6.75 24.51 -10.91
C PHE A 56 -6.58 24.24 -9.41
N ILE A 57 -6.34 22.99 -9.08
CA ILE A 57 -6.10 22.51 -7.70
C ILE A 57 -4.72 21.85 -7.66
N HIS A 58 -3.82 22.40 -6.84
CA HIS A 58 -2.47 21.87 -6.70
C HIS A 58 -2.32 21.12 -5.39
N TYR A 59 -1.60 19.99 -5.43
CA TYR A 59 -1.26 19.21 -4.24
C TYR A 59 0.24 19.05 -4.09
N GLY A 60 0.68 18.89 -2.84
CA GLY A 60 2.07 18.65 -2.47
C GLY A 60 2.58 17.29 -2.91
N LEU A 61 3.89 17.11 -2.85
CA LEU A 61 4.50 15.82 -3.10
C LEU A 61 4.13 14.83 -1.99
N VAL A 62 3.96 13.57 -2.39
CA VAL A 62 3.77 12.47 -1.45
C VAL A 62 5.07 11.67 -1.36
N SER A 63 5.61 11.56 -0.16
CA SER A 63 6.72 10.66 0.16
C SER A 63 6.20 9.44 0.90
N ILE A 64 6.80 8.28 0.60
CA ILE A 64 6.51 7.02 1.29
C ILE A 64 7.81 6.58 1.96
N PRO A 65 7.89 6.55 3.30
CA PRO A 65 9.09 6.11 4.01
C PRO A 65 9.48 4.68 3.62
N ASP A 66 10.77 4.45 3.52
CA ASP A 66 11.37 3.13 3.27
C ASP A 66 10.84 2.43 2.01
N ALA A 67 10.34 3.21 1.03
CA ALA A 67 9.76 2.69 -0.19
C ALA A 67 10.50 3.17 -1.43
N LEU A 68 10.85 2.23 -2.29
CA LEU A 68 11.35 2.51 -3.63
C LEU A 68 10.17 2.82 -4.56
N LEU A 69 10.09 4.08 -5.03
CA LEU A 69 9.02 4.55 -5.92
C LEU A 69 9.48 4.79 -7.35
N LYS A 70 10.81 4.93 -7.56
CA LYS A 70 11.36 5.26 -8.87
C LYS A 70 11.26 4.05 -9.81
N THR A 71 10.44 4.18 -10.85
CA THR A 71 10.18 3.12 -11.84
C THR A 71 11.47 2.52 -12.43
N THR A 72 12.44 3.36 -12.80
CA THR A 72 13.72 2.88 -13.36
C THR A 72 14.46 1.96 -12.39
N ALA A 73 14.55 2.36 -11.11
CA ALA A 73 15.23 1.56 -10.11
C ALA A 73 14.48 0.25 -9.79
N ILE A 74 13.15 0.26 -9.84
CA ILE A 74 12.34 -0.96 -9.71
C ILE A 74 12.61 -1.91 -10.90
N CYS A 75 12.65 -1.37 -12.14
CA CYS A 75 12.97 -2.18 -13.33
C CYS A 75 14.37 -2.78 -13.25
N GLU A 76 15.35 -2.00 -12.78
CA GLU A 76 16.73 -2.47 -12.58
C GLU A 76 16.78 -3.59 -11.54
N GLY A 77 16.11 -3.44 -10.39
CA GLY A 77 16.01 -4.45 -9.34
C GLY A 77 15.31 -5.74 -9.79
N ILE A 78 14.29 -5.64 -10.65
CA ILE A 78 13.65 -6.82 -11.24
C ILE A 78 14.61 -7.51 -12.23
N ALA A 79 15.36 -6.74 -13.01
CA ALA A 79 16.31 -7.29 -13.97
C ALA A 79 17.53 -7.95 -13.30
N SER A 80 17.98 -7.43 -12.16
CA SER A 80 19.06 -8.02 -11.34
C SER A 80 18.60 -9.21 -10.49
N GLY A 81 17.32 -9.40 -10.29
CA GLY A 81 16.75 -10.45 -9.43
C GLY A 81 16.59 -10.08 -7.96
N ASP A 82 16.78 -8.80 -7.61
CA ASP A 82 16.55 -8.29 -6.24
C ASP A 82 15.06 -8.30 -5.90
N TYR A 83 14.20 -8.14 -6.92
CA TYR A 83 12.74 -8.23 -6.80
C TYR A 83 12.20 -9.29 -7.76
N ILE A 84 11.19 -10.05 -7.30
CA ILE A 84 10.52 -11.08 -8.12
C ILE A 84 9.62 -10.50 -9.21
N GLY A 85 9.22 -9.23 -9.09
CA GLY A 85 8.36 -8.54 -10.04
C GLY A 85 7.75 -7.29 -9.43
N TRP A 86 6.83 -6.65 -10.15
CA TRP A 86 6.13 -5.45 -9.69
C TRP A 86 5.24 -5.68 -8.48
N ASP A 87 4.87 -6.91 -8.21
CA ASP A 87 4.08 -7.35 -7.06
C ASP A 87 4.92 -7.85 -5.90
N ASP A 88 6.24 -7.65 -5.96
CA ASP A 88 7.13 -8.00 -4.84
C ASP A 88 6.67 -7.31 -3.54
N PRO A 89 6.46 -8.05 -2.45
CA PRO A 89 5.98 -7.47 -1.18
C PRO A 89 6.89 -6.39 -0.58
N GLN A 90 8.16 -6.31 -1.00
CA GLN A 90 9.09 -5.28 -0.58
C GLN A 90 8.81 -3.92 -1.24
N LEU A 91 8.04 -3.91 -2.33
CA LEU A 91 7.71 -2.69 -3.06
C LEU A 91 6.44 -2.02 -2.53
N ALA A 92 6.30 -0.73 -2.81
CA ALA A 92 5.11 0.05 -2.49
C ALA A 92 4.18 0.26 -3.71
N THR A 93 4.27 -0.60 -4.70
CA THR A 93 3.36 -0.56 -5.85
C THR A 93 1.95 -1.01 -5.43
N LEU A 94 0.91 -0.55 -6.13
CA LEU A 94 -0.47 -0.98 -5.84
C LEU A 94 -0.67 -2.50 -5.95
N VAL A 95 0.06 -3.16 -6.87
CA VAL A 95 -0.01 -4.62 -7.01
C VAL A 95 0.69 -5.34 -5.85
N ALA A 96 1.78 -4.78 -5.33
CA ALA A 96 2.46 -5.26 -4.13
C ALA A 96 1.59 -5.07 -2.88
N LEU A 97 0.97 -3.89 -2.72
CA LEU A 97 0.04 -3.63 -1.62
C LEU A 97 -1.15 -4.59 -1.66
N ARG A 98 -1.72 -4.86 -2.84
CA ARG A 98 -2.78 -5.86 -3.00
C ARG A 98 -2.31 -7.25 -2.55
N ARG A 99 -1.12 -7.65 -2.95
CA ARG A 99 -0.52 -8.94 -2.54
C ARG A 99 -0.30 -9.03 -1.04
N ARG A 100 0.04 -7.91 -0.39
CA ARG A 100 0.17 -7.79 1.07
C ARG A 100 -1.18 -7.78 1.81
N GLY A 101 -2.31 -7.75 1.09
CA GLY A 101 -3.66 -7.77 1.67
C GLY A 101 -4.28 -6.40 1.95
N TYR A 102 -3.69 -5.32 1.44
CA TYR A 102 -4.33 -4.01 1.53
C TYR A 102 -5.57 -3.95 0.65
N GLN A 103 -6.68 -3.52 1.24
CA GLN A 103 -7.94 -3.31 0.56
C GLN A 103 -7.92 -1.97 -0.19
N PRO A 104 -8.43 -1.92 -1.44
CA PRO A 104 -8.50 -0.66 -2.19
C PRO A 104 -9.23 0.45 -1.42
N GLN A 105 -10.29 0.08 -0.70
CA GLN A 105 -11.07 1.05 0.09
C GLN A 105 -10.24 1.70 1.19
N ALA A 106 -9.38 0.94 1.88
CA ALA A 106 -8.48 1.50 2.91
C ALA A 106 -7.54 2.56 2.33
N ILE A 107 -7.00 2.32 1.13
CA ILE A 107 -6.13 3.26 0.44
C ILE A 107 -6.91 4.52 0.03
N MET A 108 -8.11 4.36 -0.53
CA MET A 108 -8.96 5.48 -0.90
C MET A 108 -9.35 6.33 0.31
N ASP A 109 -9.82 5.72 1.38
CA ASP A 109 -10.24 6.40 2.60
C ASP A 109 -9.07 7.14 3.27
N TYR A 110 -7.87 6.55 3.24
CA TYR A 110 -6.66 7.20 3.72
C TYR A 110 -6.39 8.51 2.97
N TRP A 111 -6.43 8.50 1.63
CA TRP A 111 -6.16 9.69 0.81
C TRP A 111 -7.29 10.72 0.89
N VAL A 112 -8.55 10.29 0.98
CA VAL A 112 -9.69 11.19 1.20
C VAL A 112 -9.53 11.92 2.55
N THR A 113 -9.11 11.20 3.59
CA THR A 113 -8.87 11.79 4.92
C THR A 113 -7.68 12.74 4.92
N ALA A 114 -6.61 12.42 4.20
CA ALA A 114 -5.45 13.30 4.04
C ALA A 114 -5.82 14.60 3.33
N GLY A 115 -6.75 14.51 2.37
CA GLY A 115 -7.26 15.63 1.59
C GLY A 115 -6.25 16.20 0.60
N VAL A 116 -6.70 17.18 -0.20
CA VAL A 116 -5.86 17.88 -1.17
C VAL A 116 -5.25 19.10 -0.51
N LYS A 117 -3.93 19.12 -0.34
CA LYS A 117 -3.18 20.20 0.29
C LYS A 117 -1.93 20.50 -0.52
N GLU A 118 -1.54 21.79 -0.62
CA GLU A 118 -0.30 22.19 -1.29
C GLU A 118 0.97 21.80 -0.51
N SER A 119 0.85 21.53 0.79
CA SER A 119 1.97 21.05 1.61
C SER A 119 2.32 19.61 1.26
N ASP A 120 3.61 19.28 1.30
CA ASP A 120 4.07 17.91 1.11
C ASP A 120 3.56 17.00 2.23
N ILE A 121 3.24 15.77 1.88
CA ILE A 121 2.68 14.77 2.79
C ILE A 121 3.60 13.57 2.83
N THR A 122 3.89 13.08 4.03
CA THR A 122 4.55 11.79 4.24
C THR A 122 3.50 10.75 4.61
N LEU A 123 3.44 9.65 3.87
CA LEU A 123 2.54 8.55 4.17
C LEU A 123 2.91 7.92 5.51
N SER A 124 1.92 7.70 6.36
CA SER A 124 2.08 6.92 7.58
C SER A 124 1.61 5.49 7.34
N TRP A 125 2.54 4.53 7.32
CA TRP A 125 2.21 3.11 7.23
C TRP A 125 1.27 2.67 8.36
N GLN A 126 1.53 3.14 9.58
CA GLN A 126 0.69 2.80 10.74
C GLN A 126 -0.77 3.22 10.55
N ASN A 127 -1.00 4.43 10.01
CA ASN A 127 -2.37 4.92 9.78
C ASN A 127 -3.05 4.16 8.64
N LEU A 128 -2.31 3.85 7.57
CA LEU A 128 -2.84 3.05 6.46
C LEU A 128 -3.15 1.62 6.91
N GLU A 129 -2.28 1.01 7.72
CA GLU A 129 -2.49 -0.32 8.31
C GLU A 129 -3.68 -0.33 9.26
N ALA A 130 -3.84 0.70 10.08
CA ALA A 130 -5.00 0.84 10.96
C ALA A 130 -6.32 0.93 10.17
N ALA A 131 -6.33 1.73 9.09
CA ALA A 131 -7.50 1.82 8.20
C ALA A 131 -7.79 0.47 7.52
N ASN A 132 -6.77 -0.24 7.06
CA ASN A 132 -6.91 -1.56 6.44
C ASN A 132 -7.42 -2.61 7.43
N ARG A 133 -6.93 -2.57 8.67
CA ARG A 133 -7.35 -3.51 9.74
C ARG A 133 -8.84 -3.45 9.99
N VAL A 134 -9.43 -2.26 10.02
CA VAL A 134 -10.89 -2.09 10.22
C VAL A 134 -11.70 -2.85 9.18
N LEU A 135 -11.20 -2.92 7.94
CA LEU A 135 -11.88 -3.62 6.85
C LEU A 135 -11.63 -5.14 6.85
N VAL A 136 -10.42 -5.54 7.21
CA VAL A 136 -9.98 -6.94 7.09
C VAL A 136 -10.32 -7.76 8.34
N GLU A 137 -10.17 -7.18 9.52
CA GLU A 137 -10.30 -7.90 10.81
C GLU A 137 -11.65 -8.62 10.99
N PRO A 138 -12.82 -8.04 10.59
CA PRO A 138 -14.09 -8.72 10.76
C PRO A 138 -14.21 -10.06 10.03
N GLU A 139 -13.43 -10.28 8.96
CA GLU A 139 -13.51 -11.48 8.12
C GLU A 139 -12.24 -12.34 8.19
N ALA A 140 -11.18 -11.83 8.82
CA ALA A 140 -9.90 -12.51 8.86
C ALA A 140 -9.85 -13.58 9.97
N LYS A 141 -9.39 -14.75 9.60
CA LYS A 141 -9.00 -15.77 10.59
C LYS A 141 -7.70 -15.35 11.25
N ARG A 142 -7.67 -15.36 12.57
CA ARG A 142 -6.46 -15.10 13.34
C ARG A 142 -5.59 -16.36 13.41
N LEU A 143 -4.41 -16.25 12.82
CA LEU A 143 -3.40 -17.31 12.84
C LEU A 143 -2.17 -16.81 13.59
N PHE A 144 -1.52 -17.72 14.28
CA PHE A 144 -0.28 -17.41 14.98
C PHE A 144 0.91 -17.67 14.06
N TRP A 145 1.77 -16.67 13.92
CA TRP A 145 3.02 -16.79 13.18
C TRP A 145 4.18 -17.03 14.17
N VAL A 146 4.98 -18.07 13.92
CA VAL A 146 6.13 -18.40 14.76
C VAL A 146 7.42 -18.01 14.03
N PRO A 147 8.01 -16.83 14.33
CA PRO A 147 9.31 -16.46 13.79
C PRO A 147 10.42 -17.31 14.45
N GLU A 148 11.49 -17.61 13.70
CA GLU A 148 12.64 -18.37 14.18
C GLU A 148 12.22 -19.59 15.03
N PRO A 149 11.53 -20.57 14.40
CA PRO A 149 10.86 -21.63 15.12
C PRO A 149 11.87 -22.54 15.83
N VAL A 150 11.61 -22.82 17.12
CA VAL A 150 12.31 -23.83 17.92
C VAL A 150 11.34 -24.94 18.23
N GLU A 151 11.77 -26.16 17.98
CA GLU A 151 11.00 -27.37 18.30
C GLU A 151 11.22 -27.78 19.79
N LEU A 152 10.11 -27.93 20.47
CA LEU A 152 10.08 -28.45 21.87
C LEU A 152 9.31 -29.75 21.91
N ILE A 153 9.82 -30.70 22.66
CA ILE A 153 9.12 -31.96 22.93
C ILE A 153 8.30 -31.79 24.19
N LEU A 154 7.00 -32.02 24.09
CA LEU A 154 6.08 -31.93 25.22
C LEU A 154 6.06 -33.22 26.00
N ASP A 155 6.62 -33.23 27.20
CA ASP A 155 6.54 -34.36 28.14
C ASP A 155 5.26 -34.21 28.98
N ALA A 156 4.13 -34.60 28.39
CA ALA A 156 2.84 -34.59 29.08
C ALA A 156 2.43 -36.02 29.47
N SER A 157 1.81 -36.17 30.62
CA SER A 157 1.31 -37.45 31.08
C SER A 157 0.01 -37.91 30.39
N GLN A 158 -0.74 -37.01 29.81
CA GLN A 158 -2.01 -37.25 29.12
C GLN A 158 -2.13 -36.36 27.84
N PRO A 159 -2.93 -36.80 26.86
CA PRO A 159 -3.22 -35.95 25.70
C PRO A 159 -3.92 -34.67 26.15
N LEU A 160 -3.50 -33.54 25.55
CA LEU A 160 -4.09 -32.21 25.75
C LEU A 160 -4.95 -31.84 24.56
N GLU A 161 -6.21 -31.53 24.81
CA GLU A 161 -7.07 -30.93 23.76
C GLU A 161 -6.96 -29.42 23.81
N LYS A 162 -6.64 -28.86 22.67
CA LYS A 162 -6.54 -27.40 22.47
C LYS A 162 -7.64 -26.93 21.52
N HIS A 163 -8.33 -25.89 21.93
CA HIS A 163 -9.35 -25.21 21.14
C HIS A 163 -8.91 -23.76 20.91
N ALA A 164 -8.71 -23.39 19.66
CA ALA A 164 -8.32 -22.05 19.29
C ALA A 164 -9.35 -21.46 18.30
N PRO A 165 -10.21 -20.53 18.73
CA PRO A 165 -11.16 -19.90 17.83
C PRO A 165 -10.42 -19.12 16.74
N PHE A 166 -10.92 -19.15 15.50
CA PHE A 166 -10.35 -18.37 14.41
C PHE A 166 -10.56 -16.86 14.60
N HIS A 167 -11.59 -16.49 15.36
CA HIS A 167 -11.83 -15.10 15.74
C HIS A 167 -12.47 -15.06 17.14
N PRO A 168 -12.00 -14.19 18.08
CA PRO A 168 -12.48 -14.17 19.46
C PRO A 168 -13.95 -13.72 19.57
N ASP A 169 -14.38 -12.76 18.71
CA ASP A 169 -15.70 -12.15 18.77
C ASP A 169 -16.69 -12.75 17.76
N ARG A 170 -16.26 -13.74 16.95
CA ARG A 170 -17.04 -14.33 15.85
C ARG A 170 -17.00 -15.85 15.88
N ALA A 171 -17.79 -16.43 16.76
CA ALA A 171 -17.85 -17.89 16.96
C ALA A 171 -18.27 -18.64 15.67
N GLU A 172 -19.04 -18.00 14.78
CA GLU A 172 -19.46 -18.56 13.50
C GLU A 172 -18.30 -18.85 12.55
N MET A 173 -17.13 -18.24 12.76
CA MET A 173 -15.92 -18.54 11.97
C MET A 173 -15.31 -19.89 12.32
N GLY A 174 -15.78 -20.54 13.41
CA GLY A 174 -15.31 -21.83 13.88
C GLY A 174 -14.01 -21.74 14.66
N GLU A 175 -13.47 -22.90 14.96
CA GLU A 175 -12.27 -23.06 15.76
C GLU A 175 -11.34 -24.12 15.17
N ARG A 176 -10.06 -24.03 15.49
CA ARG A 176 -9.08 -25.10 15.28
C ARG A 176 -9.03 -25.96 16.53
N ARG A 177 -9.22 -27.26 16.35
CA ARG A 177 -9.09 -28.26 17.41
C ARG A 177 -7.87 -29.11 17.15
N GLU A 178 -7.03 -29.24 18.13
CA GLU A 178 -5.84 -30.07 18.04
C GLU A 178 -5.71 -30.91 19.31
N THR A 179 -5.41 -32.18 19.14
CA THR A 179 -5.05 -33.07 20.23
C THR A 179 -3.54 -33.25 20.26
N VAL A 180 -2.89 -32.66 21.24
CA VAL A 180 -1.44 -32.78 21.45
C VAL A 180 -1.18 -34.02 22.29
N LYS A 181 -0.55 -35.03 21.69
CA LYS A 181 -0.21 -36.30 22.39
C LYS A 181 1.07 -36.15 23.21
N PRO A 182 1.24 -36.98 24.26
CA PRO A 182 2.54 -37.08 24.95
C PRO A 182 3.67 -37.35 23.97
N GLY A 183 4.79 -36.63 24.10
CA GLY A 183 5.93 -36.74 23.20
C GLY A 183 5.74 -35.99 21.86
N ALA A 184 4.66 -35.22 21.68
CA ALA A 184 4.48 -34.42 20.46
C ALA A 184 5.46 -33.26 20.44
N THR A 185 5.89 -32.90 19.23
CA THR A 185 6.68 -31.69 18.99
C THR A 185 5.75 -30.53 18.86
N ILE A 186 5.99 -29.47 19.63
CA ILE A 186 5.38 -28.15 19.48
C ILE A 186 6.43 -27.14 19.02
N VAL A 187 6.00 -26.04 18.42
CA VAL A 187 6.91 -25.05 17.88
C VAL A 187 6.63 -23.70 18.54
N LEU A 188 7.66 -23.10 19.11
CA LEU A 188 7.61 -21.77 19.71
C LEU A 188 8.64 -20.82 19.07
N PRO A 189 8.42 -19.48 19.14
CA PRO A 189 9.43 -18.51 18.75
C PRO A 189 10.71 -18.65 19.61
N ALA A 190 11.88 -18.51 18.99
CA ALA A 190 13.15 -18.59 19.72
C ALA A 190 13.25 -17.55 20.85
N ALA A 191 12.70 -16.36 20.64
CA ALA A 191 12.67 -15.30 21.64
C ALA A 191 11.85 -15.68 22.87
N ASP A 192 10.75 -16.41 22.71
CA ASP A 192 9.92 -16.88 23.81
C ASP A 192 10.60 -18.03 24.55
N VAL A 193 11.20 -18.97 23.81
CA VAL A 193 11.96 -20.08 24.41
C VAL A 193 13.12 -19.58 25.25
N ALA A 194 13.82 -18.52 24.82
CA ALA A 194 14.93 -17.92 25.56
C ALA A 194 14.52 -17.30 26.91
N GLN A 195 13.24 -17.04 27.11
CA GLN A 195 12.69 -16.49 28.36
C GLN A 195 12.14 -17.56 29.30
N LEU A 196 12.02 -18.81 28.84
CA LEU A 196 11.50 -19.90 29.66
C LEU A 196 12.51 -20.30 30.73
N THR A 197 12.02 -20.45 31.95
CA THR A 197 12.78 -20.96 33.10
C THR A 197 12.07 -22.19 33.68
N GLU A 198 12.81 -23.03 34.42
CA GLU A 198 12.24 -24.21 35.08
C GLU A 198 11.14 -23.78 36.07
N GLY A 199 9.92 -24.27 35.85
CA GLY A 199 8.74 -23.96 36.64
C GLY A 199 7.79 -22.94 36.02
N ASP A 200 8.10 -22.35 34.87
CA ASP A 200 7.17 -21.50 34.12
C ASP A 200 5.99 -22.34 33.59
N LEU A 201 4.81 -21.74 33.62
CA LEU A 201 3.60 -22.30 33.00
C LEU A 201 3.57 -21.95 31.50
N LEU A 202 3.44 -22.96 30.66
CA LEU A 202 3.29 -22.88 29.21
C LEU A 202 1.81 -22.82 28.78
#